data_bce138f02bddddd0541ec6328e7469ad
#
_entry.id   bce138f02bddddd0541ec6328e7469ad
#
_cell.length_a   1.000
_cell.length_b   1.000
_cell.length_c   1.000
_cell.angle_alpha   90.00
_cell.angle_beta   90.00
_cell.angle_gamma   90.00
#
_symmetry.space_group_name_H-M   'P 1'
#
loop_
_entity.id
_entity.type
_entity.pdbx_description
1 polymer ?
#
loop_
_entity_poly.entity_id
_entity_poly.type
_entity_poly.pdbx_seq_one_letter_code
_entity_poly.pdbx_strand_id
1 'polypeptide(L)'
;AYNYGRKMIWSDVGRRYLDTFAEAGRQRLRKNIPEHRLEPLGLRQQRLPEIKLNHLLRMTDGTGMLQHARYTVPDRVHGYCVDDNARALIVAVTAQDLQPLDTSPGDLASIYLSFLGYAFNGQTGRFRNFMSYDRCWLEETGSEDSHGRALWGLGIAVALGRDKGQVSFASDLFQRALDSVEHFTSPRAIAFVIIGIHAYLSLYSSDSRVIRMRKILADRLMAWFRNSSSEDWPWCEDILSYDNARLSQALLLSGQWLPDREMLEMGLRSLDWLKRVQTDEVGLHFAAIGNQGWLNRGGEKARFDQQPIEAAAMADACIEAFNCTRDEEWIAYAYRCLNWYQGENDLRVPLCDYATGGCRDGLEVQGANENQGAESTLCWLMALLDVYNHRGCEQIPLSEAPTRPEAREAS
;
A
#
# COMPACT_ATOMS: atom_id res chain seq x y z
N ALA A 1 9.77 63.27 -8.20
CA ALA A 1 8.86 62.56 -7.27
C ALA A 1 7.51 62.22 -7.92
N TYR A 2 6.80 63.16 -8.56
CA TYR A 2 5.44 62.99 -9.12
C TYR A 2 5.39 61.92 -10.23
N ASN A 3 6.34 61.92 -11.18
CA ASN A 3 6.42 60.93 -12.27
C ASN A 3 6.85 59.51 -11.78
N TYR A 4 7.45 59.42 -10.59
CA TYR A 4 7.79 58.14 -9.96
C TYR A 4 6.56 57.56 -9.24
N GLY A 5 5.80 58.39 -8.55
CA GLY A 5 4.57 57.97 -7.85
C GLY A 5 3.47 57.49 -8.79
N ARG A 6 3.35 58.04 -10.02
CA ARG A 6 2.38 57.58 -11.04
C ARG A 6 2.65 56.12 -11.50
N LYS A 7 3.86 55.64 -11.35
CA LYS A 7 4.22 54.21 -11.68
C LYS A 7 3.90 53.26 -10.57
N MET A 8 3.44 53.74 -9.41
CA MET A 8 3.10 52.92 -8.23
C MET A 8 1.60 52.86 -7.92
N ILE A 9 0.74 53.33 -8.83
CA ILE A 9 -0.71 53.13 -8.70
C ILE A 9 -1.05 51.66 -8.96
N TRP A 10 -2.00 51.13 -8.21
CA TRP A 10 -2.38 49.71 -8.24
C TRP A 10 -2.64 49.16 -9.65
N SER A 11 -3.22 49.95 -10.54
CA SER A 11 -3.44 49.53 -11.92
C SER A 11 -2.14 49.26 -12.71
N ASP A 12 -1.07 50.03 -12.48
CA ASP A 12 0.21 49.85 -13.15
C ASP A 12 1.06 48.73 -12.46
N VAL A 13 0.95 48.62 -11.15
CA VAL A 13 1.54 47.54 -10.39
C VAL A 13 0.88 46.23 -10.78
N GLY A 14 -0.45 46.13 -10.82
CA GLY A 14 -1.19 44.95 -11.24
C GLY A 14 -0.86 44.53 -12.67
N ARG A 15 -0.74 45.49 -13.62
CA ARG A 15 -0.32 45.17 -15.00
C ARG A 15 1.07 44.57 -15.05
N ARG A 16 2.04 45.10 -14.30
CA ARG A 16 3.41 44.53 -14.22
C ARG A 16 3.41 43.14 -13.66
N TYR A 17 2.59 42.83 -12.66
CA TYR A 17 2.44 41.45 -12.16
C TYR A 17 1.88 40.55 -13.24
N LEU A 18 0.84 40.93 -13.95
CA LEU A 18 0.26 40.17 -15.07
C LEU A 18 1.29 39.95 -16.19
N ASP A 19 2.07 40.97 -16.55
CA ASP A 19 3.14 40.87 -17.56
C ASP A 19 4.25 39.93 -17.09
N THR A 20 4.61 39.99 -15.81
CA THR A 20 5.60 39.07 -15.21
C THR A 20 5.10 37.62 -15.20
N PHE A 21 3.84 37.38 -14.84
CA PHE A 21 3.24 36.04 -14.89
C PHE A 21 3.11 35.54 -16.33
N ALA A 22 2.72 36.39 -17.28
CA ALA A 22 2.67 36.02 -18.68
C ALA A 22 4.06 35.67 -19.25
N GLU A 23 5.11 36.41 -18.85
CA GLU A 23 6.50 36.13 -19.24
C GLU A 23 7.03 34.86 -18.57
N ALA A 24 6.75 34.65 -17.31
CA ALA A 24 7.07 33.41 -16.60
C ALA A 24 6.38 32.20 -17.26
N GLY A 25 5.10 32.36 -17.66
CA GLY A 25 4.37 31.33 -18.42
C GLY A 25 5.01 31.04 -19.77
N ARG A 26 5.40 32.08 -20.52
CA ARG A 26 6.11 31.94 -21.81
C ARG A 26 7.49 31.28 -21.65
N GLN A 27 8.24 31.62 -20.60
CA GLN A 27 9.55 31.03 -20.31
C GLN A 27 9.43 29.57 -19.85
N ARG A 28 8.33 29.22 -19.16
CA ARG A 28 8.03 27.83 -18.81
C ARG A 28 7.70 26.98 -20.05
N LEU A 29 6.99 27.58 -21.04
CA LEU A 29 6.70 26.94 -22.32
C LEU A 29 7.92 26.91 -23.27
N ARG A 30 8.88 27.85 -23.12
CA ARG A 30 10.12 27.92 -23.92
C ARG A 30 11.29 27.15 -23.30
N LYS A 31 11.28 26.80 -22.04
CA LYS A 31 12.14 25.73 -21.55
C LYS A 31 11.64 24.48 -22.25
N ASN A 32 12.19 24.21 -23.42
CA ASN A 32 12.22 22.88 -23.98
C ASN A 32 12.52 21.97 -22.78
N ILE A 33 11.55 21.16 -22.38
CA ILE A 33 11.84 19.93 -21.66
C ILE A 33 12.92 19.33 -22.55
N PRO A 34 14.16 19.16 -22.08
CA PRO A 34 15.13 18.40 -22.87
C PRO A 34 14.34 17.15 -23.25
N GLU A 35 14.32 16.79 -24.54
CA GLU A 35 14.06 15.41 -24.90
C GLU A 35 15.09 14.61 -24.11
N HIS A 36 14.74 14.28 -22.88
CA HIS A 36 15.31 13.14 -22.23
C HIS A 36 14.91 12.01 -23.16
N ARG A 37 15.80 11.69 -24.13
CA ARG A 37 15.89 10.33 -24.60
C ARG A 37 15.56 9.52 -23.36
N LEU A 38 14.54 8.70 -23.48
CA LEU A 38 14.29 7.58 -22.61
C LEU A 38 15.53 6.69 -22.70
N GLU A 39 16.64 7.14 -22.13
CA GLU A 39 17.61 6.20 -21.64
C GLU A 39 16.77 5.37 -20.66
N PRO A 40 16.71 4.05 -20.84
CA PRO A 40 16.19 3.19 -19.80
C PRO A 40 16.89 3.71 -18.56
N LEU A 41 16.13 4.14 -17.56
CA LEU A 41 16.65 4.66 -16.32
C LEU A 41 17.59 3.59 -15.80
N GLY A 42 18.82 3.62 -16.32
CA GLY A 42 19.92 2.92 -15.73
C GLY A 42 19.87 3.43 -14.31
N LEU A 43 19.61 2.53 -13.38
CA LEU A 43 19.46 2.74 -11.95
C LEU A 43 20.43 3.83 -11.48
N ARG A 44 20.12 5.11 -11.78
CA ARG A 44 20.64 6.20 -11.00
C ARG A 44 20.18 5.83 -9.61
N GLN A 45 21.12 5.55 -8.74
CA GLN A 45 20.91 5.33 -7.32
C GLN A 45 20.07 6.50 -6.79
N GLN A 46 18.75 6.47 -7.06
CA GLN A 46 17.82 7.40 -6.46
C GLN A 46 17.94 7.12 -4.98
N ARG A 47 18.48 8.08 -4.25
CA ARG A 47 18.60 7.97 -2.81
C ARG A 47 17.20 7.93 -2.26
N LEU A 48 16.78 6.76 -1.78
CA LEU A 48 15.47 6.62 -1.15
C LEU A 48 15.35 7.58 0.04
N PRO A 49 14.15 8.13 0.30
CA PRO A 49 13.90 8.91 1.51
C PRO A 49 14.22 8.09 2.76
N GLU A 50 14.74 8.76 3.77
CA GLU A 50 14.96 8.14 5.07
C GLU A 50 13.63 7.65 5.67
N ILE A 51 13.63 6.44 6.22
CA ILE A 51 12.45 5.90 6.92
C ILE A 51 12.35 6.61 8.27
N LYS A 52 11.23 7.31 8.49
CA LYS A 52 10.93 7.99 9.76
C LYS A 52 9.59 7.54 10.30
N LEU A 53 9.57 7.17 11.58
CA LEU A 53 8.38 6.69 12.26
C LEU A 53 7.78 7.73 13.23
N ASN A 54 8.29 8.98 13.22
CA ASN A 54 7.87 9.99 14.17
C ASN A 54 6.38 10.29 14.14
N HIS A 55 5.77 10.33 12.94
CA HIS A 55 4.33 10.53 12.84
C HIS A 55 3.53 9.29 13.26
N LEU A 56 3.97 8.09 12.89
CA LEU A 56 3.41 6.83 13.38
C LEU A 56 3.38 6.80 14.92
N LEU A 57 4.50 7.13 15.57
CA LEU A 57 4.62 7.23 17.03
C LEU A 57 3.65 8.26 17.61
N ARG A 58 3.51 9.42 16.95
CA ARG A 58 2.56 10.47 17.36
C ARG A 58 1.12 10.01 17.30
N MET A 59 0.77 9.23 16.28
CA MET A 59 -0.58 8.68 16.08
C MET A 59 -0.89 7.48 16.97
N THR A 60 0.10 6.91 17.66
CA THR A 60 -0.04 5.70 18.47
C THR A 60 -0.01 6.05 19.95
N ASP A 61 -0.93 5.46 20.70
CA ASP A 61 -0.92 5.48 22.17
C ASP A 61 -0.86 4.03 22.75
N GLY A 62 -1.05 3.88 24.06
CA GLY A 62 -1.00 2.56 24.70
C GLY A 62 -2.16 1.61 24.34
N THR A 63 -3.13 2.06 23.52
CA THR A 63 -4.24 1.23 23.00
C THR A 63 -3.94 0.73 21.60
N GLY A 64 -3.49 1.62 20.73
CA GLY A 64 -3.27 1.36 19.31
C GLY A 64 -3.01 2.65 18.52
N MET A 65 -3.09 2.57 17.20
CA MET A 65 -3.01 3.72 16.30
C MET A 65 -4.38 4.37 16.12
N LEU A 66 -4.45 5.68 16.33
CA LEU A 66 -5.63 6.51 16.06
C LEU A 66 -5.87 6.65 14.55
N GLN A 67 -7.14 6.63 14.10
CA GLN A 67 -7.49 6.60 12.68
C GLN A 67 -7.14 7.89 11.93
N HIS A 68 -7.46 9.04 12.50
CA HIS A 68 -7.41 10.31 11.80
C HIS A 68 -6.54 11.35 12.51
N ALA A 69 -6.09 12.32 11.74
CA ALA A 69 -5.43 13.52 12.24
C ALA A 69 -6.09 14.77 11.63
N ARG A 70 -6.03 15.88 12.35
CA ARG A 70 -6.23 17.23 11.78
C ARG A 70 -4.86 17.83 11.52
N TYR A 71 -4.51 17.98 10.28
CA TYR A 71 -3.13 18.22 9.87
C TYR A 71 -2.22 17.10 10.40
N THR A 72 -1.33 17.39 11.34
CA THR A 72 -0.40 16.44 11.98
C THR A 72 -0.80 16.09 13.42
N VAL A 73 -1.95 16.55 13.90
CA VAL A 73 -2.42 16.35 15.29
C VAL A 73 -3.45 15.24 15.32
N PRO A 74 -3.23 14.15 16.09
CA PRO A 74 -4.17 13.03 16.19
C PRO A 74 -5.58 13.50 16.60
N ASP A 75 -6.60 13.10 15.83
CA ASP A 75 -7.99 13.37 16.13
C ASP A 75 -8.63 12.19 16.88
N ARG A 76 -8.83 12.39 18.19
CA ARG A 76 -9.35 11.36 19.08
C ARG A 76 -10.83 11.05 18.89
N VAL A 77 -11.56 11.89 18.17
CA VAL A 77 -13.03 11.71 17.98
C VAL A 77 -13.35 10.39 17.30
N HIS A 78 -12.49 9.95 16.37
CA HIS A 78 -12.70 8.75 15.57
C HIS A 78 -12.18 7.46 16.22
N GLY A 79 -11.38 7.56 17.29
CA GLY A 79 -10.82 6.39 17.97
C GLY A 79 -9.89 5.55 17.08
N TYR A 80 -10.08 4.23 17.12
CA TYR A 80 -9.17 3.24 16.52
C TYR A 80 -9.93 2.29 15.58
N CYS A 81 -9.22 1.70 14.60
CA CYS A 81 -9.77 0.61 13.82
C CYS A 81 -8.76 -0.53 13.61
N VAL A 82 -9.28 -1.71 13.32
CA VAL A 82 -8.48 -2.90 13.06
C VAL A 82 -7.69 -2.76 11.75
N ASP A 83 -8.28 -2.13 10.73
CA ASP A 83 -7.62 -1.92 9.44
C ASP A 83 -6.26 -1.22 9.59
N ASP A 84 -6.25 -0.12 10.33
CA ASP A 84 -5.04 0.68 10.54
C ASP A 84 -4.06 -0.03 11.47
N ASN A 85 -4.54 -0.64 12.55
CA ASN A 85 -3.66 -1.35 13.49
C ASN A 85 -3.03 -2.61 12.86
N ALA A 86 -3.71 -3.26 11.91
CA ALA A 86 -3.15 -4.36 11.13
C ALA A 86 -2.02 -3.88 10.19
N ARG A 87 -2.22 -2.77 9.47
CA ARG A 87 -1.16 -2.16 8.65
C ARG A 87 -0.01 -1.63 9.50
N ALA A 88 -0.32 -1.02 10.66
CA ALA A 88 0.68 -0.54 11.61
C ALA A 88 1.55 -1.69 12.15
N LEU A 89 0.97 -2.87 12.37
CA LEU A 89 1.71 -4.08 12.73
C LEU A 89 2.68 -4.47 11.60
N ILE A 90 2.25 -4.45 10.32
CA ILE A 90 3.12 -4.72 9.18
C ILE A 90 4.30 -3.77 9.17
N VAL A 91 4.05 -2.46 9.27
CA VAL A 91 5.12 -1.44 9.32
C VAL A 91 6.08 -1.70 10.48
N ALA A 92 5.55 -1.97 11.68
CA ALA A 92 6.37 -2.17 12.87
C ALA A 92 7.32 -3.37 12.74
N VAL A 93 6.82 -4.53 12.26
CA VAL A 93 7.67 -5.74 12.12
C VAL A 93 8.64 -5.62 10.94
N THR A 94 8.24 -4.97 9.85
CA THR A 94 9.10 -4.79 8.67
C THR A 94 10.24 -3.79 8.96
N ALA A 95 9.98 -2.76 9.74
CA ALA A 95 10.98 -1.74 10.08
C ALA A 95 12.02 -2.21 11.10
N GLN A 96 11.80 -3.33 11.80
CA GLN A 96 12.73 -3.84 12.84
C GLN A 96 14.16 -4.07 12.33
N ASP A 97 14.33 -4.39 11.06
CA ASP A 97 15.63 -4.68 10.45
C ASP A 97 16.37 -3.44 9.96
N LEU A 98 15.64 -2.37 9.70
CA LEU A 98 16.14 -1.21 8.98
C LEU A 98 16.52 -0.04 9.91
N GLN A 99 16.17 -0.10 11.19
CA GLN A 99 16.45 0.97 12.13
C GLN A 99 16.98 0.45 13.47
N PRO A 100 18.24 0.75 13.81
CA PRO A 100 18.71 0.68 15.19
C PRO A 100 18.12 1.89 15.94
N LEU A 101 16.99 1.76 16.62
CA LEU A 101 16.29 2.88 17.25
C LEU A 101 16.30 2.80 18.77
N ASP A 102 16.41 4.00 19.39
CA ASP A 102 16.17 4.25 20.83
C ASP A 102 14.70 4.01 21.24
N THR A 103 13.75 3.98 20.28
CA THR A 103 12.37 3.50 20.47
C THR A 103 12.20 2.22 19.69
N SER A 104 12.12 1.10 20.39
CA SER A 104 12.06 -0.22 19.77
C SER A 104 10.77 -0.38 18.93
N PRO A 105 10.87 -0.60 17.61
CA PRO A 105 9.69 -0.98 16.81
C PRO A 105 9.01 -2.25 17.35
N GLY A 106 9.72 -3.06 18.14
CA GLY A 106 9.16 -4.22 18.84
C GLY A 106 8.08 -3.83 19.85
N ASP A 107 8.21 -2.67 20.52
CA ASP A 107 7.18 -2.20 21.44
C ASP A 107 5.89 -1.80 20.68
N LEU A 108 6.02 -1.20 19.51
CA LEU A 108 4.89 -0.90 18.63
C LEU A 108 4.19 -2.16 18.17
N ALA A 109 4.93 -3.19 17.76
CA ALA A 109 4.35 -4.48 17.37
C ALA A 109 3.54 -5.11 18.51
N SER A 110 4.01 -5.01 19.76
CA SER A 110 3.26 -5.47 20.94
C SER A 110 1.96 -4.72 21.13
N ILE A 111 1.95 -3.38 20.95
CA ILE A 111 0.74 -2.56 21.05
C ILE A 111 -0.30 -3.02 20.02
N TYR A 112 0.10 -3.12 18.76
CA TYR A 112 -0.82 -3.49 17.67
C TYR A 112 -1.30 -4.94 17.77
N LEU A 113 -0.44 -5.88 18.18
CA LEU A 113 -0.84 -7.27 18.45
C LEU A 113 -1.83 -7.34 19.61
N SER A 114 -1.60 -6.58 20.68
CA SER A 114 -2.53 -6.50 21.82
C SER A 114 -3.89 -5.95 21.39
N PHE A 115 -3.90 -4.90 20.54
CA PHE A 115 -5.13 -4.35 19.98
C PHE A 115 -5.89 -5.39 19.14
N LEU A 116 -5.20 -6.08 18.21
CA LEU A 116 -5.81 -7.12 17.38
C LEU A 116 -6.34 -8.28 18.23
N GLY A 117 -5.60 -8.71 19.26
CA GLY A 117 -6.05 -9.73 20.19
C GLY A 117 -7.33 -9.34 20.92
N TYR A 118 -7.44 -8.07 21.34
CA TYR A 118 -8.65 -7.53 22.00
C TYR A 118 -9.81 -7.33 21.02
N ALA A 119 -9.51 -7.03 19.75
CA ALA A 119 -10.51 -6.91 18.69
C ALA A 119 -11.17 -8.25 18.33
N PHE A 120 -10.45 -9.38 18.52
CA PHE A 120 -10.95 -10.69 18.13
C PHE A 120 -12.10 -11.15 19.02
N ASN A 121 -13.25 -11.40 18.41
CA ASN A 121 -14.42 -11.94 19.08
C ASN A 121 -14.43 -13.48 18.95
N GLY A 122 -14.06 -14.17 20.00
CA GLY A 122 -13.98 -15.64 20.00
C GLY A 122 -15.33 -16.35 19.84
N GLN A 123 -16.46 -15.66 20.02
CA GLN A 123 -17.79 -16.24 19.80
C GLN A 123 -18.17 -16.29 18.32
N THR A 124 -17.77 -15.26 17.55
CA THR A 124 -18.05 -15.15 16.12
C THR A 124 -16.90 -15.66 15.25
N GLY A 125 -15.69 -15.81 15.81
CA GLY A 125 -14.47 -16.09 15.06
C GLY A 125 -14.00 -14.93 14.19
N ARG A 126 -14.53 -13.70 14.41
CA ARG A 126 -14.30 -12.51 13.60
C ARG A 126 -13.69 -11.38 14.43
N PHE A 127 -12.96 -10.49 13.76
CA PHE A 127 -12.54 -9.24 14.37
C PHE A 127 -13.70 -8.24 14.37
N ARG A 128 -13.82 -7.44 15.43
CA ARG A 128 -14.49 -6.15 15.43
C ARG A 128 -13.62 -5.18 14.64
N ASN A 129 -14.17 -4.09 14.12
CA ASN A 129 -13.33 -3.11 13.41
C ASN A 129 -13.13 -1.83 14.24
N PHE A 130 -14.22 -1.17 14.64
CA PHE A 130 -14.13 0.18 15.20
C PHE A 130 -14.23 0.19 16.73
N MET A 131 -13.29 0.91 17.35
CA MET A 131 -13.26 1.19 18.77
C MET A 131 -13.25 2.71 18.99
N SER A 132 -14.16 3.21 19.80
CA SER A 132 -14.17 4.61 20.25
C SER A 132 -12.96 4.95 21.13
N TYR A 133 -12.66 6.24 21.30
CA TYR A 133 -11.51 6.66 22.10
C TYR A 133 -11.62 6.28 23.59
N ASP A 134 -12.83 6.12 24.12
CA ASP A 134 -13.10 5.60 25.47
C ASP A 134 -13.03 4.06 25.54
N ARG A 135 -12.48 3.41 24.49
CA ARG A 135 -12.22 1.97 24.41
C ARG A 135 -13.46 1.08 24.39
N CYS A 136 -14.57 1.59 23.88
CA CYS A 136 -15.78 0.80 23.64
C CYS A 136 -15.82 0.33 22.18
N TRP A 137 -16.09 -0.97 21.96
CA TRP A 137 -16.32 -1.48 20.62
C TRP A 137 -17.66 -0.96 20.09
N LEU A 138 -17.68 -0.50 18.85
CA LEU A 138 -18.87 0.04 18.20
C LEU A 138 -19.71 -1.03 17.49
N GLU A 139 -19.16 -2.23 17.37
CA GLU A 139 -19.80 -3.37 16.71
C GLU A 139 -19.27 -4.70 17.26
N GLU A 140 -20.05 -5.77 17.10
CA GLU A 140 -19.65 -7.13 17.51
C GLU A 140 -18.89 -7.88 16.41
N THR A 141 -19.06 -7.47 15.15
CA THR A 141 -18.39 -8.09 13.98
C THR A 141 -18.11 -7.01 12.95
N GLY A 142 -16.84 -6.84 12.60
CA GLY A 142 -16.40 -5.91 11.57
C GLY A 142 -16.61 -6.45 10.16
N SER A 143 -16.18 -5.67 9.16
CA SER A 143 -16.27 -6.03 7.75
C SER A 143 -15.41 -7.26 7.41
N GLU A 144 -15.64 -7.87 6.23
CA GLU A 144 -14.73 -8.89 5.70
C GLU A 144 -13.35 -8.31 5.43
N ASP A 145 -13.29 -7.06 4.96
CA ASP A 145 -12.04 -6.35 4.67
C ASP A 145 -11.17 -6.15 5.91
N SER A 146 -11.75 -5.66 7.02
CA SER A 146 -11.01 -5.48 8.26
C SER A 146 -10.46 -6.81 8.79
N HIS A 147 -11.26 -7.88 8.68
CA HIS A 147 -10.83 -9.22 9.05
C HIS A 147 -9.71 -9.74 8.14
N GLY A 148 -9.82 -9.54 6.84
CA GLY A 148 -8.78 -9.90 5.87
C GLY A 148 -7.47 -9.16 6.13
N ARG A 149 -7.52 -7.86 6.41
CA ARG A 149 -6.34 -7.06 6.76
C ARG A 149 -5.71 -7.49 8.09
N ALA A 150 -6.53 -7.86 9.08
CA ALA A 150 -6.02 -8.43 10.32
C ALA A 150 -5.22 -9.72 10.06
N LEU A 151 -5.74 -10.63 9.26
CA LEU A 151 -5.02 -11.85 8.86
C LEU A 151 -3.75 -11.54 8.05
N TRP A 152 -3.78 -10.54 7.19
CA TRP A 152 -2.57 -10.08 6.49
C TRP A 152 -1.52 -9.59 7.47
N GLY A 153 -1.86 -8.68 8.38
CA GLY A 153 -0.93 -8.18 9.40
C GLY A 153 -0.36 -9.27 10.29
N LEU A 154 -1.23 -10.20 10.75
CA LEU A 154 -0.81 -11.34 11.57
C LEU A 154 0.11 -12.30 10.79
N GLY A 155 -0.19 -12.58 9.52
CA GLY A 155 0.66 -13.42 8.66
C GLY A 155 2.06 -12.83 8.48
N ILE A 156 2.16 -11.52 8.24
CA ILE A 156 3.45 -10.80 8.16
C ILE A 156 4.17 -10.81 9.50
N ALA A 157 3.45 -10.63 10.63
CA ALA A 157 4.06 -10.70 11.97
C ALA A 157 4.61 -12.10 12.29
N VAL A 158 3.97 -13.15 11.78
CA VAL A 158 4.50 -14.52 11.89
C VAL A 158 5.76 -14.68 11.05
N ALA A 159 5.79 -14.16 9.82
CA ALA A 159 6.91 -14.29 8.90
C ALA A 159 8.17 -13.52 9.33
N LEU A 160 7.98 -12.28 9.81
CA LEU A 160 9.06 -11.31 10.02
C LEU A 160 9.32 -10.98 11.51
N GLY A 161 8.42 -11.39 12.41
CA GLY A 161 8.56 -11.10 13.84
C GLY A 161 9.81 -11.73 14.46
N ARG A 162 10.53 -10.97 15.29
CA ARG A 162 11.76 -11.41 15.96
C ARG A 162 11.53 -11.94 17.37
N ASP A 163 10.55 -11.39 18.05
CA ASP A 163 10.18 -11.86 19.39
C ASP A 163 9.31 -13.11 19.30
N LYS A 164 9.77 -14.21 19.93
CA LYS A 164 9.08 -15.49 19.89
C LYS A 164 7.68 -15.45 20.51
N GLY A 165 7.47 -14.61 21.53
CA GLY A 165 6.17 -14.44 22.17
C GLY A 165 5.18 -13.75 21.22
N GLN A 166 5.63 -12.69 20.52
CA GLN A 166 4.82 -12.01 19.51
C GLN A 166 4.47 -12.93 18.35
N VAL A 167 5.44 -13.69 17.82
CA VAL A 167 5.22 -14.68 16.74
C VAL A 167 4.23 -15.76 17.16
N SER A 168 4.37 -16.30 18.37
CA SER A 168 3.45 -17.33 18.89
C SER A 168 2.04 -16.78 19.07
N PHE A 169 1.90 -15.55 19.60
CA PHE A 169 0.61 -14.89 19.77
C PHE A 169 -0.06 -14.59 18.41
N ALA A 170 0.72 -14.06 17.45
CA ALA A 170 0.22 -13.79 16.09
C ALA A 170 -0.23 -15.08 15.39
N SER A 171 0.52 -16.17 15.54
CA SER A 171 0.20 -17.49 14.97
C SER A 171 -1.08 -18.07 15.57
N ASP A 172 -1.26 -18.03 16.92
CA ASP A 172 -2.48 -18.49 17.58
C ASP A 172 -3.71 -17.70 17.09
N LEU A 173 -3.60 -16.37 17.07
CA LEU A 173 -4.68 -15.51 16.66
C LEU A 173 -5.03 -15.69 15.17
N PHE A 174 -4.02 -15.83 14.30
CA PHE A 174 -4.19 -16.15 12.88
C PHE A 174 -4.97 -17.45 12.69
N GLN A 175 -4.56 -18.52 13.38
CA GLN A 175 -5.20 -19.83 13.29
C GLN A 175 -6.68 -19.78 13.74
N ARG A 176 -6.98 -19.06 14.80
CA ARG A 176 -8.34 -18.92 15.34
C ARG A 176 -9.25 -18.11 14.42
N ALA A 177 -8.70 -17.11 13.73
CA ALA A 177 -9.44 -16.24 12.83
C ALA A 177 -9.66 -16.85 11.44
N LEU A 178 -8.85 -17.82 11.02
CA LEU A 178 -8.82 -18.34 9.66
C LEU A 178 -10.12 -19.06 9.25
N ASP A 179 -10.83 -19.73 10.14
CA ASP A 179 -12.00 -20.53 9.75
C ASP A 179 -13.15 -19.68 9.19
N SER A 180 -13.31 -18.47 9.70
CA SER A 180 -14.40 -17.60 9.28
C SER A 180 -14.30 -17.11 7.83
N VAL A 181 -13.11 -17.20 7.20
CA VAL A 181 -12.87 -16.66 5.84
C VAL A 181 -13.44 -17.55 4.73
N GLU A 182 -13.78 -18.81 5.04
CA GLU A 182 -14.36 -19.73 4.05
C GLU A 182 -15.65 -19.19 3.41
N HIS A 183 -16.35 -18.30 4.11
CA HIS A 183 -17.63 -17.73 3.67
C HIS A 183 -17.53 -16.31 3.11
N PHE A 184 -16.31 -15.76 2.97
CA PHE A 184 -16.12 -14.40 2.48
C PHE A 184 -16.57 -14.25 1.03
N THR A 185 -17.18 -13.10 0.76
CA THR A 185 -17.72 -12.71 -0.55
C THR A 185 -17.03 -11.51 -1.17
N SER A 186 -16.25 -10.74 -0.38
CA SER A 186 -15.46 -9.62 -0.87
C SER A 186 -14.17 -10.13 -1.55
N PRO A 187 -13.95 -9.84 -2.86
CA PRO A 187 -12.71 -10.19 -3.54
C PRO A 187 -11.47 -9.60 -2.85
N ARG A 188 -11.56 -8.37 -2.34
CA ARG A 188 -10.48 -7.69 -1.64
C ARG A 188 -10.14 -8.34 -0.32
N ALA A 189 -11.15 -8.66 0.49
CA ALA A 189 -10.96 -9.39 1.74
C ALA A 189 -10.24 -10.73 1.51
N ILE A 190 -10.65 -11.47 0.48
CA ILE A 190 -10.01 -12.73 0.08
C ILE A 190 -8.55 -12.49 -0.35
N ALA A 191 -8.28 -11.43 -1.11
CA ALA A 191 -6.91 -11.09 -1.50
C ALA A 191 -6.01 -10.80 -0.29
N PHE A 192 -6.47 -10.02 0.68
CA PHE A 192 -5.73 -9.78 1.92
C PHE A 192 -5.44 -11.06 2.69
N VAL A 193 -6.44 -11.95 2.80
CA VAL A 193 -6.26 -13.25 3.46
C VAL A 193 -5.21 -14.10 2.73
N ILE A 194 -5.24 -14.16 1.40
CA ILE A 194 -4.25 -14.90 0.59
C ILE A 194 -2.84 -14.37 0.83
N ILE A 195 -2.65 -13.05 0.85
CA ILE A 195 -1.35 -12.42 1.13
C ILE A 195 -0.88 -12.78 2.56
N GLY A 196 -1.78 -12.73 3.55
CA GLY A 196 -1.49 -13.15 4.91
C GLY A 196 -1.14 -14.64 5.03
N ILE A 197 -1.87 -15.50 4.34
CA ILE A 197 -1.57 -16.95 4.26
C ILE A 197 -0.20 -17.19 3.63
N HIS A 198 0.13 -16.48 2.56
CA HIS A 198 1.44 -16.59 1.92
C HIS A 198 2.56 -16.30 2.92
N ALA A 199 2.46 -15.19 3.64
CA ALA A 199 3.43 -14.81 4.66
C ALA A 199 3.50 -15.86 5.80
N TYR A 200 2.37 -16.29 6.34
CA TYR A 200 2.31 -17.31 7.37
C TYR A 200 3.01 -18.63 6.94
N LEU A 201 2.76 -19.08 5.72
CA LEU A 201 3.33 -20.32 5.19
C LEU A 201 4.83 -20.19 4.87
N SER A 202 5.43 -19.01 4.87
CA SER A 202 6.88 -18.86 4.75
C SER A 202 7.61 -19.43 5.97
N LEU A 203 6.98 -19.39 7.15
CA LEU A 203 7.50 -19.99 8.39
C LEU A 203 6.93 -21.40 8.63
N TYR A 204 5.63 -21.59 8.41
CA TYR A 204 4.91 -22.85 8.66
C TYR A 204 4.51 -23.55 7.35
N SER A 205 5.48 -23.84 6.50
CA SER A 205 5.29 -24.32 5.12
C SER A 205 4.51 -25.62 4.97
N SER A 206 4.39 -26.43 6.02
CA SER A 206 3.71 -27.74 6.03
C SER A 206 2.31 -27.70 6.69
N ASP A 207 1.79 -26.54 7.07
CA ASP A 207 0.45 -26.43 7.65
C ASP A 207 -0.64 -26.76 6.63
N SER A 208 -1.11 -27.99 6.65
CA SER A 208 -2.06 -28.54 5.68
C SER A 208 -3.42 -27.84 5.70
N ARG A 209 -3.86 -27.30 6.86
CA ARG A 209 -5.10 -26.56 7.01
C ARG A 209 -5.01 -25.20 6.28
N VAL A 210 -3.92 -24.48 6.50
CA VAL A 210 -3.67 -23.18 5.87
C VAL A 210 -3.45 -23.33 4.36
N ILE A 211 -2.71 -24.36 3.92
CA ILE A 211 -2.53 -24.72 2.51
C ILE A 211 -3.87 -24.98 1.82
N ARG A 212 -4.75 -25.76 2.46
CA ARG A 212 -6.10 -26.03 1.92
C ARG A 212 -6.92 -24.75 1.81
N MET A 213 -6.91 -23.91 2.85
CA MET A 213 -7.64 -22.62 2.82
C MET A 213 -7.13 -21.72 1.69
N ARG A 214 -5.80 -21.61 1.50
CA ARG A 214 -5.23 -20.86 0.36
C ARG A 214 -5.81 -21.32 -0.97
N LYS A 215 -5.86 -22.67 -1.19
CA LYS A 215 -6.41 -23.20 -2.43
C LYS A 215 -7.88 -22.84 -2.63
N ILE A 216 -8.71 -22.97 -1.61
CA ILE A 216 -10.13 -22.62 -1.67
C ILE A 216 -10.32 -21.14 -2.05
N LEU A 217 -9.58 -20.25 -1.40
CA LEU A 217 -9.70 -18.81 -1.63
C LEU A 217 -9.14 -18.40 -3.00
N ALA A 218 -8.01 -18.99 -3.41
CA ALA A 218 -7.41 -18.73 -4.73
C ALA A 218 -8.31 -19.21 -5.87
N ASP A 219 -8.88 -20.41 -5.76
CA ASP A 219 -9.83 -20.96 -6.75
C ASP A 219 -11.08 -20.05 -6.87
N ARG A 220 -11.58 -19.51 -5.74
CA ARG A 220 -12.71 -18.58 -5.71
C ARG A 220 -12.38 -17.25 -6.38
N LEU A 221 -11.23 -16.65 -6.04
CA LEU A 221 -10.78 -15.42 -6.66
C LEU A 221 -10.61 -15.61 -8.18
N MET A 222 -9.97 -16.70 -8.60
CA MET A 222 -9.81 -17.03 -10.02
C MET A 222 -11.13 -17.23 -10.73
N ALA A 223 -12.13 -17.84 -10.07
CA ALA A 223 -13.46 -18.00 -10.65
C ALA A 223 -14.13 -16.65 -10.96
N TRP A 224 -13.99 -15.64 -10.10
CA TRP A 224 -14.49 -14.29 -10.40
C TRP A 224 -13.80 -13.68 -11.61
N PHE A 225 -12.49 -13.80 -11.72
CA PHE A 225 -11.77 -13.33 -12.92
C PHE A 225 -12.25 -14.05 -14.18
N ARG A 226 -12.40 -15.39 -14.17
CA ARG A 226 -12.90 -16.14 -15.33
C ARG A 226 -14.32 -15.73 -15.75
N ASN A 227 -15.18 -15.42 -14.79
CA ASN A 227 -16.58 -15.12 -15.06
C ASN A 227 -16.83 -13.69 -15.54
N SER A 228 -16.00 -12.72 -15.11
CA SER A 228 -16.23 -11.29 -15.33
C SER A 228 -15.25 -10.67 -16.35
N SER A 229 -14.06 -11.27 -16.53
CA SER A 229 -13.05 -10.67 -17.40
C SER A 229 -13.35 -10.81 -18.88
N SER A 230 -12.94 -9.83 -19.66
CA SER A 230 -12.92 -9.85 -21.12
C SER A 230 -11.56 -9.39 -21.65
N GLU A 231 -11.40 -9.33 -22.97
CA GLU A 231 -10.15 -8.85 -23.58
C GLU A 231 -9.87 -7.40 -23.21
N ASP A 232 -10.91 -6.55 -23.29
CA ASP A 232 -10.80 -5.11 -23.00
C ASP A 232 -10.89 -4.78 -21.49
N TRP A 233 -11.41 -5.70 -20.68
CA TRP A 233 -11.61 -5.52 -19.24
C TRP A 233 -11.18 -6.78 -18.48
N PRO A 234 -9.87 -7.03 -18.33
CA PRO A 234 -9.34 -8.24 -17.67
C PRO A 234 -9.43 -8.13 -16.14
N TRP A 235 -10.63 -7.93 -15.63
CA TRP A 235 -10.92 -7.65 -14.22
C TRP A 235 -12.09 -8.47 -13.70
N CYS A 236 -12.11 -8.72 -12.39
CA CYS A 236 -13.10 -9.59 -11.75
C CYS A 236 -14.39 -8.88 -11.31
N GLU A 237 -14.44 -7.55 -11.40
CA GLU A 237 -15.59 -6.73 -11.05
C GLU A 237 -15.89 -5.75 -12.19
N ASP A 238 -17.12 -5.19 -12.25
CA ASP A 238 -17.48 -4.15 -13.23
C ASP A 238 -17.04 -2.73 -12.83
N ILE A 239 -16.21 -2.63 -11.79
CA ILE A 239 -15.67 -1.39 -11.25
C ILE A 239 -14.24 -1.59 -10.77
N LEU A 240 -13.38 -0.58 -10.99
CA LEU A 240 -12.15 -0.37 -10.26
C LEU A 240 -12.40 0.64 -9.14
N SER A 241 -12.26 0.21 -7.91
CA SER A 241 -12.48 1.06 -6.73
C SER A 241 -11.18 1.26 -5.93
N TYR A 242 -11.05 0.67 -4.76
CA TYR A 242 -9.88 0.85 -3.89
C TYR A 242 -9.03 -0.43 -3.84
N ASP A 243 -7.74 -0.24 -3.51
CA ASP A 243 -6.77 -1.33 -3.21
C ASP A 243 -6.72 -2.39 -4.34
N ASN A 244 -6.89 -1.92 -5.59
CA ASN A 244 -7.15 -2.79 -6.74
C ASN A 244 -6.02 -3.79 -6.99
N ALA A 245 -4.77 -3.36 -6.94
CA ALA A 245 -3.61 -4.19 -7.28
C ALA A 245 -3.47 -5.43 -6.37
N ARG A 246 -4.08 -5.43 -5.17
CA ARG A 246 -4.07 -6.58 -4.24
C ARG A 246 -4.72 -7.83 -4.83
N LEU A 247 -5.72 -7.66 -5.71
CA LEU A 247 -6.37 -8.81 -6.36
C LEU A 247 -5.41 -9.51 -7.32
N SER A 248 -4.70 -8.75 -8.14
CA SER A 248 -3.67 -9.28 -9.04
C SER A 248 -2.50 -9.88 -8.26
N GLN A 249 -2.04 -9.22 -7.20
CA GLN A 249 -0.99 -9.72 -6.30
C GLN A 249 -1.37 -11.08 -5.69
N ALA A 250 -2.58 -11.23 -5.20
CA ALA A 250 -3.06 -12.49 -4.64
C ALA A 250 -3.06 -13.63 -5.66
N LEU A 251 -3.39 -13.35 -6.93
CA LEU A 251 -3.28 -14.33 -8.02
C LEU A 251 -1.82 -14.69 -8.33
N LEU A 252 -0.91 -13.71 -8.36
CA LEU A 252 0.52 -13.95 -8.58
C LEU A 252 1.09 -14.87 -7.50
N LEU A 253 0.85 -14.55 -6.23
CA LEU A 253 1.29 -15.36 -5.09
C LEU A 253 0.71 -16.77 -5.13
N SER A 254 -0.58 -16.88 -5.47
CA SER A 254 -1.25 -18.19 -5.52
C SER A 254 -0.75 -19.04 -6.68
N GLY A 255 -0.60 -18.47 -7.88
CA GLY A 255 -0.15 -19.16 -9.09
C GLY A 255 1.26 -19.72 -8.97
N GLN A 256 2.16 -19.04 -8.24
CA GLN A 256 3.50 -19.55 -7.95
C GLN A 256 3.48 -20.78 -7.04
N TRP A 257 2.64 -20.77 -5.99
CA TRP A 257 2.62 -21.83 -4.98
C TRP A 257 1.78 -23.03 -5.36
N LEU A 258 0.71 -22.82 -6.13
CA LEU A 258 -0.17 -23.91 -6.59
C LEU A 258 0.29 -24.52 -7.94
N PRO A 259 1.46 -24.19 -8.46
CA PRO A 259 1.96 -24.19 -9.84
C PRO A 259 0.83 -24.08 -10.90
N ASP A 260 -0.02 -23.08 -10.76
CA ASP A 260 -1.16 -22.83 -11.66
C ASP A 260 -0.79 -21.72 -12.64
N ARG A 261 -0.48 -22.12 -13.87
CA ARG A 261 -0.04 -21.21 -14.93
C ARG A 261 -1.14 -20.23 -15.35
N GLU A 262 -2.40 -20.67 -15.41
CA GLU A 262 -3.52 -19.81 -15.80
C GLU A 262 -3.72 -18.68 -14.77
N MET A 263 -3.61 -19.02 -13.48
CA MET A 263 -3.73 -18.07 -12.38
C MET A 263 -2.60 -17.03 -12.42
N LEU A 264 -1.36 -17.48 -12.69
CA LEU A 264 -0.21 -16.58 -12.84
C LEU A 264 -0.35 -15.65 -14.04
N GLU A 265 -0.76 -16.19 -15.21
CA GLU A 265 -0.99 -15.40 -16.43
C GLU A 265 -2.13 -14.38 -16.24
N MET A 266 -3.20 -14.75 -15.54
CA MET A 266 -4.30 -13.83 -15.22
C MET A 266 -3.83 -12.71 -14.27
N GLY A 267 -3.05 -13.05 -13.25
CA GLY A 267 -2.45 -12.08 -12.33
C GLY A 267 -1.58 -11.05 -13.06
N LEU A 268 -0.68 -11.50 -13.94
CA LEU A 268 0.18 -10.63 -14.75
C LEU A 268 -0.64 -9.77 -15.72
N ARG A 269 -1.60 -10.39 -16.43
CA ARG A 269 -2.46 -9.69 -17.40
C ARG A 269 -3.29 -8.60 -16.76
N SER A 270 -3.93 -8.90 -15.63
CA SER A 270 -4.76 -7.93 -14.91
C SER A 270 -3.91 -6.80 -14.31
N LEU A 271 -2.72 -7.11 -13.79
CA LEU A 271 -1.81 -6.10 -13.25
C LEU A 271 -1.23 -5.19 -14.34
N ASP A 272 -0.83 -5.74 -15.51
CA ASP A 272 -0.34 -4.94 -16.63
C ASP A 272 -1.43 -4.01 -17.19
N TRP A 273 -2.65 -4.50 -17.27
CA TRP A 273 -3.79 -3.67 -17.65
C TRP A 273 -4.04 -2.55 -16.63
N LEU A 274 -4.05 -2.87 -15.34
CA LEU A 274 -4.21 -1.89 -14.26
C LEU A 274 -3.08 -0.85 -14.27
N LYS A 275 -1.84 -1.28 -14.51
CA LYS A 275 -0.67 -0.40 -14.72
C LYS A 275 -0.95 0.63 -15.83
N ARG A 276 -1.49 0.22 -16.97
CA ARG A 276 -1.84 1.12 -18.07
C ARG A 276 -2.95 2.09 -17.67
N VAL A 277 -3.99 1.62 -17.00
CA VAL A 277 -5.10 2.46 -16.51
C VAL A 277 -4.62 3.51 -15.50
N GLN A 278 -3.65 3.15 -14.65
CA GLN A 278 -3.11 4.03 -13.60
C GLN A 278 -1.82 4.75 -14.01
N THR A 279 -1.56 4.88 -15.31
CA THR A 279 -0.49 5.73 -15.85
C THR A 279 -1.10 6.93 -16.55
N ASP A 280 -0.58 8.14 -16.28
CA ASP A 280 -0.94 9.34 -17.03
C ASP A 280 -0.35 9.27 -18.44
N GLU A 281 -1.17 9.55 -19.47
CA GLU A 281 -0.77 9.39 -20.87
C GLU A 281 0.31 10.38 -21.31
N VAL A 282 0.35 11.56 -20.70
CA VAL A 282 1.26 12.66 -21.08
C VAL A 282 2.49 12.69 -20.18
N GLY A 283 2.28 12.65 -18.88
CA GLY A 283 3.33 12.76 -17.87
C GLY A 283 4.03 11.45 -17.57
N LEU A 284 3.47 10.31 -18.00
CA LEU A 284 3.95 8.95 -17.74
C LEU A 284 4.20 8.64 -16.27
N HIS A 285 3.64 9.44 -15.36
CA HIS A 285 3.67 9.21 -13.92
C HIS A 285 2.53 8.29 -13.47
N PHE A 286 2.63 7.75 -12.28
CA PHE A 286 1.51 7.03 -11.66
C PHE A 286 0.37 8.01 -11.38
N ALA A 287 -0.85 7.64 -11.77
CA ALA A 287 -2.09 8.40 -11.58
C ALA A 287 -3.18 7.45 -11.11
N ALA A 288 -3.38 7.38 -9.80
CA ALA A 288 -4.39 6.52 -9.20
C ALA A 288 -5.80 6.85 -9.73
N ILE A 289 -6.70 5.90 -9.62
CA ILE A 289 -8.12 6.13 -9.88
C ILE A 289 -8.69 6.90 -8.70
N GLY A 290 -9.31 8.04 -8.98
CA GLY A 290 -9.90 8.88 -7.94
C GLY A 290 -11.16 8.28 -7.33
N ASN A 291 -11.35 8.45 -6.03
CA ASN A 291 -12.51 7.91 -5.32
C ASN A 291 -13.81 8.69 -5.58
N GLN A 292 -13.73 9.89 -6.19
CA GLN A 292 -14.90 10.68 -6.57
C GLN A 292 -15.51 10.20 -7.90
N GLY A 293 -15.82 8.91 -7.98
CA GLY A 293 -16.46 8.30 -9.14
C GLY A 293 -15.85 6.96 -9.57
N TRP A 294 -14.62 6.66 -9.12
CA TRP A 294 -13.92 5.43 -9.48
C TRP A 294 -13.75 5.23 -11.00
N LEU A 295 -13.67 4.01 -11.48
CA LEU A 295 -13.76 3.67 -12.90
C LEU A 295 -14.74 2.50 -13.06
N ASN A 296 -15.91 2.78 -13.59
CA ASN A 296 -16.85 1.74 -13.99
C ASN A 296 -16.49 1.21 -15.39
N ARG A 297 -16.81 -0.05 -15.65
CA ARG A 297 -16.59 -0.70 -16.96
C ARG A 297 -17.28 0.09 -18.06
N GLY A 298 -16.52 0.52 -19.06
CA GLY A 298 -17.00 1.37 -20.15
C GLY A 298 -17.23 2.83 -19.79
N GLY A 299 -16.89 3.25 -18.56
CA GLY A 299 -16.94 4.64 -18.10
C GLY A 299 -15.61 5.37 -18.20
N GLU A 300 -15.59 6.59 -17.67
CA GLU A 300 -14.39 7.42 -17.58
C GLU A 300 -13.73 7.28 -16.20
N LYS A 301 -12.38 7.29 -16.17
CA LYS A 301 -11.61 7.27 -14.95
C LYS A 301 -11.77 8.57 -14.17
N ALA A 302 -12.23 8.49 -12.91
CA ALA A 302 -12.19 9.62 -12.00
C ALA A 302 -10.72 10.02 -11.76
N ARG A 303 -10.41 11.32 -11.95
CA ARG A 303 -9.03 11.82 -11.81
C ARG A 303 -8.66 12.12 -10.37
N PHE A 304 -9.62 12.56 -9.57
CA PHE A 304 -9.47 12.94 -8.16
C PHE A 304 -10.59 12.28 -7.33
N ASP A 305 -10.55 12.11 -6.09
CA ASP A 305 -9.48 12.22 -5.11
C ASP A 305 -8.59 10.96 -5.19
N GLN A 306 -7.30 11.10 -5.48
CA GLN A 306 -6.37 9.97 -5.55
C GLN A 306 -5.86 9.64 -4.15
N GLN A 307 -5.94 8.37 -3.77
CA GLN A 307 -5.60 7.94 -2.41
C GLN A 307 -4.28 7.17 -2.34
N PRO A 308 -3.49 7.39 -1.27
CA PRO A 308 -2.20 6.72 -1.04
C PRO A 308 -2.23 5.20 -1.12
N ILE A 309 -3.34 4.58 -0.73
CA ILE A 309 -3.52 3.13 -0.73
C ILE A 309 -3.32 2.50 -2.11
N GLU A 310 -3.73 3.19 -3.19
CA GLU A 310 -3.56 2.70 -4.56
C GLU A 310 -2.09 2.61 -4.96
N ALA A 311 -1.31 3.62 -4.60
CA ALA A 311 0.13 3.65 -4.91
C ALA A 311 0.89 2.56 -4.14
N ALA A 312 0.54 2.33 -2.86
CA ALA A 312 1.15 1.28 -2.06
C ALA A 312 0.81 -0.12 -2.61
N ALA A 313 -0.46 -0.38 -2.91
CA ALA A 313 -0.88 -1.66 -3.45
C ALA A 313 -0.22 -1.97 -4.80
N MET A 314 -0.12 -0.97 -5.68
CA MET A 314 0.50 -1.12 -6.98
C MET A 314 2.02 -1.35 -6.86
N ALA A 315 2.71 -0.64 -5.98
CA ALA A 315 4.15 -0.83 -5.76
C ALA A 315 4.45 -2.26 -5.32
N ASP A 316 3.74 -2.77 -4.32
CA ASP A 316 3.93 -4.11 -3.76
C ASP A 316 3.58 -5.20 -4.80
N ALA A 317 2.45 -5.06 -5.52
CA ALA A 317 2.07 -5.98 -6.60
C ALA A 317 3.11 -6.01 -7.74
N CYS A 318 3.72 -4.87 -8.08
CA CYS A 318 4.78 -4.80 -9.09
C CYS A 318 6.07 -5.49 -8.61
N ILE A 319 6.44 -5.35 -7.34
CA ILE A 319 7.57 -6.09 -6.76
C ILE A 319 7.31 -7.60 -6.86
N GLU A 320 6.07 -8.04 -6.58
CA GLU A 320 5.71 -9.46 -6.71
C GLU A 320 5.73 -9.94 -8.17
N ALA A 321 5.27 -9.12 -9.11
CA ALA A 321 5.36 -9.43 -10.54
C ALA A 321 6.82 -9.56 -11.01
N PHE A 322 7.72 -8.72 -10.50
CA PHE A 322 9.16 -8.86 -10.73
C PHE A 322 9.68 -10.19 -10.15
N ASN A 323 9.27 -10.57 -8.95
CA ASN A 323 9.67 -11.85 -8.34
C ASN A 323 9.27 -13.04 -9.22
N CYS A 324 8.10 -12.95 -9.89
CA CYS A 324 7.61 -13.98 -10.81
C CYS A 324 8.37 -14.01 -12.16
N THR A 325 8.66 -12.84 -12.72
CA THR A 325 9.06 -12.70 -14.14
C THR A 325 10.52 -12.33 -14.32
N ARG A 326 11.12 -11.67 -13.34
CA ARG A 326 12.44 -11.01 -13.43
C ARG A 326 12.51 -9.87 -14.47
N ASP A 327 11.36 -9.34 -14.85
CA ASP A 327 11.28 -8.18 -15.74
C ASP A 327 11.40 -6.88 -14.93
N GLU A 328 12.48 -6.15 -15.17
CA GLU A 328 12.83 -4.92 -14.46
C GLU A 328 11.82 -3.77 -14.68
N GLU A 329 10.98 -3.86 -15.72
CA GLU A 329 9.93 -2.87 -15.94
C GLU A 329 8.96 -2.79 -14.75
N TRP A 330 8.71 -3.90 -14.08
CA TRP A 330 7.88 -3.94 -12.88
C TRP A 330 8.50 -3.16 -11.73
N ILE A 331 9.80 -3.31 -11.51
CA ILE A 331 10.50 -2.54 -10.47
C ILE A 331 10.53 -1.06 -10.81
N ALA A 332 10.78 -0.72 -12.08
CA ALA A 332 10.72 0.67 -12.52
C ALA A 332 9.35 1.30 -12.25
N TYR A 333 8.27 0.51 -12.39
CA TYR A 333 6.93 0.98 -12.10
C TYR A 333 6.66 1.09 -10.60
N ALA A 334 7.16 0.17 -9.76
CA ALA A 334 7.08 0.30 -8.30
C ALA A 334 7.73 1.61 -7.82
N TYR A 335 8.87 2.01 -8.41
CA TYR A 335 9.47 3.32 -8.15
C TYR A 335 8.60 4.49 -8.60
N ARG A 336 7.86 4.38 -9.72
CA ARG A 336 6.90 5.43 -10.12
C ARG A 336 5.79 5.59 -9.11
N CYS A 337 5.28 4.48 -8.54
CA CYS A 337 4.30 4.54 -7.46
C CYS A 337 4.87 5.22 -6.21
N LEU A 338 6.12 4.90 -5.84
CA LEU A 338 6.79 5.57 -4.71
C LEU A 338 7.00 7.07 -4.98
N ASN A 339 7.37 7.43 -6.21
CA ASN A 339 7.60 8.82 -6.62
C ASN A 339 6.31 9.65 -6.64
N TRP A 340 5.13 9.02 -6.77
CA TRP A 340 3.85 9.70 -6.65
C TRP A 340 3.70 10.39 -5.28
N TYR A 341 4.13 9.74 -4.19
CA TYR A 341 4.14 10.36 -2.86
C TYR A 341 5.11 11.53 -2.78
N GLN A 342 6.16 11.53 -3.57
CA GLN A 342 7.23 12.53 -3.59
C GLN A 342 6.92 13.72 -4.51
N GLY A 343 5.75 13.72 -5.16
CA GLY A 343 5.28 14.80 -6.02
C GLY A 343 5.39 14.52 -7.53
N GLU A 344 5.79 13.32 -7.96
CA GLU A 344 5.65 12.93 -9.36
C GLU A 344 4.21 12.45 -9.63
N ASN A 345 3.25 13.34 -9.46
CA ASN A 345 1.82 13.12 -9.59
C ASN A 345 1.16 14.24 -10.42
N ASP A 346 -0.16 14.16 -10.61
CA ASP A 346 -0.93 15.09 -11.46
C ASP A 346 -0.75 16.57 -11.11
N LEU A 347 -0.52 16.90 -9.84
CA LEU A 347 -0.40 18.29 -9.38
C LEU A 347 1.03 18.72 -9.07
N ARG A 348 1.99 17.81 -9.15
CA ARG A 348 3.40 18.04 -8.80
C ARG A 348 3.59 18.49 -7.35
N VAL A 349 2.79 17.94 -6.43
CA VAL A 349 2.79 18.27 -5.00
C VAL A 349 3.15 17.04 -4.18
N PRO A 350 4.16 17.08 -3.29
CA PRO A 350 4.48 15.94 -2.43
C PRO A 350 3.37 15.70 -1.41
N LEU A 351 3.06 14.43 -1.17
CA LEU A 351 2.16 13.99 -0.11
C LEU A 351 2.92 13.55 1.13
N CYS A 352 4.11 12.96 0.98
CA CYS A 352 4.92 12.54 2.10
C CYS A 352 5.57 13.73 2.84
N ASP A 353 5.62 13.63 4.16
CA ASP A 353 6.35 14.56 5.03
C ASP A 353 7.73 13.96 5.40
N TYR A 354 8.77 14.44 4.75
CA TYR A 354 10.14 13.99 4.98
C TYR A 354 10.67 14.28 6.40
N ALA A 355 10.03 15.20 7.14
CA ALA A 355 10.47 15.52 8.50
C ALA A 355 9.97 14.50 9.52
N THR A 356 8.77 13.95 9.32
CA THR A 356 8.10 13.11 10.31
C THR A 356 7.80 11.69 9.83
N GLY A 357 7.83 11.44 8.52
CA GLY A 357 7.40 10.18 7.92
C GLY A 357 5.88 10.05 7.78
N GLY A 358 5.11 11.12 8.02
CA GLY A 358 3.68 11.16 7.76
C GLY A 358 3.35 11.27 6.27
N CYS A 359 2.09 11.05 5.92
CA CYS A 359 1.59 11.23 4.57
C CYS A 359 0.21 11.87 4.58
N ARG A 360 -0.02 12.79 3.65
CA ARG A 360 -1.30 13.47 3.43
C ARG A 360 -2.35 12.50 2.88
N ASP A 361 -3.62 12.71 3.26
CA ASP A 361 -4.70 11.73 3.06
C ASP A 361 -5.11 11.52 1.60
N GLY A 362 -4.78 12.42 0.70
CA GLY A 362 -5.08 12.26 -0.72
C GLY A 362 -4.65 13.43 -1.59
N LEU A 363 -4.72 13.23 -2.90
CA LEU A 363 -4.49 14.24 -3.91
C LEU A 363 -5.84 14.69 -4.49
N GLU A 364 -6.31 15.83 -4.02
CA GLU A 364 -7.57 16.44 -4.42
C GLU A 364 -7.40 17.44 -5.59
N VAL A 365 -8.49 17.93 -6.16
CA VAL A 365 -8.45 18.87 -7.29
C VAL A 365 -7.66 20.15 -6.97
N GLN A 366 -7.74 20.64 -5.74
CA GLN A 366 -7.11 21.89 -5.29
C GLN A 366 -5.69 21.70 -4.76
N GLY A 367 -5.25 20.49 -4.52
CA GLY A 367 -3.94 20.19 -3.93
C GLY A 367 -3.96 18.90 -3.13
N ALA A 368 -2.91 18.65 -2.36
CA ALA A 368 -2.90 17.55 -1.42
C ALA A 368 -3.72 17.89 -0.17
N ASN A 369 -4.55 16.96 0.31
CA ASN A 369 -5.25 17.07 1.59
C ASN A 369 -4.24 17.30 2.71
N GLU A 370 -4.48 18.26 3.59
CA GLU A 370 -3.48 18.62 4.60
C GLU A 370 -3.46 17.72 5.83
N ASN A 371 -4.46 16.86 6.00
CA ASN A 371 -4.51 15.89 7.09
C ASN A 371 -3.56 14.72 6.81
N GLN A 372 -2.99 14.16 7.85
CA GLN A 372 -2.08 13.02 7.81
C GLN A 372 -2.64 11.90 8.68
N GLY A 373 -3.64 11.18 8.16
CA GLY A 373 -4.29 10.08 8.85
C GLY A 373 -3.44 8.81 8.92
N ALA A 374 -3.98 7.80 9.56
CA ALA A 374 -3.31 6.51 9.73
C ALA A 374 -3.12 5.80 8.39
N GLU A 375 -4.18 5.59 7.63
CA GLU A 375 -4.11 4.83 6.37
C GLU A 375 -3.07 5.38 5.41
N SER A 376 -3.11 6.69 5.13
CA SER A 376 -2.18 7.36 4.21
C SER A 376 -0.73 7.26 4.68
N THR A 377 -0.49 7.49 5.98
CA THR A 377 0.84 7.38 6.58
C THR A 377 1.37 5.94 6.50
N LEU A 378 0.53 4.95 6.81
CA LEU A 378 0.91 3.53 6.75
C LEU A 378 1.17 3.07 5.31
N CYS A 379 0.34 3.50 4.36
CA CYS A 379 0.54 3.18 2.94
C CYS A 379 1.87 3.74 2.40
N TRP A 380 2.23 4.98 2.77
CA TRP A 380 3.53 5.56 2.45
C TRP A 380 4.68 4.73 3.04
N LEU A 381 4.60 4.40 4.33
CA LEU A 381 5.65 3.66 5.02
C LEU A 381 5.79 2.24 4.46
N MET A 382 4.69 1.55 4.16
CA MET A 382 4.71 0.21 3.55
C MET A 382 5.38 0.27 2.17
N ALA A 383 4.96 1.17 1.28
CA ALA A 383 5.57 1.31 -0.05
C ALA A 383 7.07 1.61 0.02
N LEU A 384 7.48 2.46 0.97
CA LEU A 384 8.89 2.80 1.18
C LEU A 384 9.69 1.59 1.69
N LEU A 385 9.16 0.86 2.67
CA LEU A 385 9.77 -0.33 3.25
C LEU A 385 9.91 -1.46 2.22
N ASP A 386 8.91 -1.69 1.38
CA ASP A 386 8.92 -2.71 0.34
C ASP A 386 10.04 -2.45 -0.68
N VAL A 387 10.19 -1.19 -1.11
CA VAL A 387 11.29 -0.80 -2.02
C VAL A 387 12.65 -0.90 -1.34
N TYR A 388 12.77 -0.57 -0.04
CA TYR A 388 14.01 -0.76 0.71
C TYR A 388 14.40 -2.24 0.82
N ASN A 389 13.45 -3.11 1.15
CA ASN A 389 13.68 -4.54 1.27
C ASN A 389 14.10 -5.16 -0.06
N HIS A 390 13.44 -4.74 -1.16
CA HIS A 390 13.83 -5.17 -2.50
C HIS A 390 15.29 -4.82 -2.82
N ARG A 391 15.74 -3.59 -2.55
CA ARG A 391 17.15 -3.18 -2.73
C ARG A 391 18.12 -3.94 -1.85
N GLY A 392 17.75 -4.24 -0.62
CA GLY A 392 18.58 -5.03 0.30
C GLY A 392 18.84 -6.43 -0.25
N CYS A 393 17.83 -7.04 -0.85
CA CYS A 393 17.97 -8.35 -1.51
C CYS A 393 18.89 -8.34 -2.74
N GLU A 394 18.90 -7.25 -3.52
CA GLU A 394 19.78 -7.11 -4.68
C GLU A 394 21.27 -6.94 -4.31
N GLN A 395 21.56 -6.41 -3.14
CA GLN A 395 22.95 -6.20 -2.67
C GLN A 395 23.60 -7.45 -2.10
N ILE A 396 22.83 -8.54 -1.86
CA ILE A 396 23.37 -9.84 -1.45
C ILE A 396 23.76 -10.60 -2.72
N PRO A 397 25.07 -10.93 -2.92
CA PRO A 397 25.48 -11.73 -4.07
C PRO A 397 24.74 -13.08 -4.08
N LEU A 398 24.30 -13.53 -5.25
CA LEU A 398 23.60 -14.81 -5.44
C LEU A 398 24.36 -16.04 -4.87
N SER A 399 25.67 -15.89 -4.61
CA SER A 399 26.52 -16.93 -3.97
C SER A 399 26.29 -17.08 -2.46
N GLU A 400 25.62 -16.14 -1.81
CA GLU A 400 25.35 -16.16 -0.36
C GLU A 400 23.85 -16.36 -0.03
N ALA A 401 23.00 -16.47 -1.05
CA ALA A 401 21.60 -16.80 -0.81
C ALA A 401 21.50 -18.20 -0.17
N PRO A 402 20.77 -18.38 0.95
CA PRO A 402 20.63 -19.67 1.58
C PRO A 402 20.04 -20.65 0.57
N THR A 403 20.80 -21.70 0.26
CA THR A 403 20.34 -22.81 -0.57
C THR A 403 19.06 -23.37 0.05
N ARG A 404 17.97 -23.43 -0.74
CA ARG A 404 16.75 -24.15 -0.34
C ARG A 404 17.15 -25.51 0.24
N PRO A 405 16.64 -25.90 1.41
CA PRO A 405 16.90 -27.25 1.91
C PRO A 405 16.37 -28.25 0.87
N GLU A 406 17.27 -29.04 0.30
CA GLU A 406 16.89 -30.17 -0.54
C GLU A 406 15.96 -31.09 0.27
N ALA A 407 14.81 -31.40 -0.33
CA ALA A 407 13.92 -32.42 0.22
C ALA A 407 14.71 -33.72 0.41
N ARG A 408 15.02 -34.06 1.66
CA ARG A 408 15.55 -35.36 1.95
C ARG A 408 14.48 -36.38 1.58
N GLU A 409 14.72 -37.12 0.52
CA GLU A 409 13.99 -38.33 0.21
C GLU A 409 14.10 -39.28 1.43
N ALA A 410 12.95 -39.58 2.02
CA ALA A 410 12.86 -40.62 3.05
C ALA A 410 12.94 -41.95 2.33
N SER A 411 14.03 -42.68 2.56
CA SER A 411 14.16 -44.11 2.32
C SER A 411 13.59 -44.90 3.50
#